data_9a03f31cb7f44d091e7058fa8d100cbe
#
_entry.id   9a03f31cb7f44d091e7058fa8d100cbe
#
_cell.length_a   1.000
_cell.length_b   1.000
_cell.length_c   1.000
_cell.angle_alpha   90.00
_cell.angle_beta   90.00
_cell.angle_gamma   90.00
#
_symmetry.space_group_name_H-M   'P 1'
#
loop_
_entity.id
_entity.type
_entity.pdbx_description
1 polymer ?
#
loop_
_entity_poly.entity_id
_entity_poly.type
_entity_poly.pdbx_seq_one_letter_code
_entity_poly.pdbx_strand_id
1 'polypeptide(L)'
;MRENYKSELLQSDRVASRKLYQSVRTQVVFGLNSWDVQMSLEDYWKYVENDTRPHWPPRDKILQWIQIKPVIPRPDARGKIPTPQQLSFLISRKIATFGTEGSHDLERTVEGVLPWYMEELTQALQKDATAYVHNLMPWIQRGSK
;
A
#
# COMPACT_ATOMS: atom_id res chain seq x y z
N MET A 1 -8.98 -0.51 5.65
CA MET A 1 -7.55 -0.57 5.23
C MET A 1 -7.33 -1.37 3.94
N ARG A 2 -7.62 -2.68 3.88
CA ARG A 2 -7.42 -3.51 2.68
C ARG A 2 -8.07 -2.92 1.43
N GLU A 3 -9.34 -2.57 1.48
CA GLU A 3 -10.08 -2.03 0.32
C GLU A 3 -9.58 -0.64 -0.08
N ASN A 4 -9.17 0.19 0.89
CA ASN A 4 -8.60 1.51 0.62
C ASN A 4 -7.26 1.36 -0.14
N TYR A 5 -6.36 0.46 0.32
CA TYR A 5 -5.10 0.21 -0.38
C TYR A 5 -5.31 -0.35 -1.80
N LYS A 6 -6.28 -1.24 -1.97
CA LYS A 6 -6.67 -1.73 -3.30
C LYS A 6 -7.20 -0.62 -4.21
N SER A 7 -7.94 0.32 -3.65
CA SER A 7 -8.42 1.50 -4.38
C SER A 7 -7.27 2.41 -4.82
N GLU A 8 -6.30 2.68 -3.93
CA GLU A 8 -5.10 3.46 -4.25
C GLU A 8 -4.30 2.81 -5.37
N LEU A 9 -4.05 1.48 -5.30
CA LEU A 9 -3.36 0.75 -6.36
C LEU A 9 -4.05 0.87 -7.73
N LEU A 10 -5.38 0.92 -7.76
CA LEU A 10 -6.12 1.12 -9.01
C LEU A 10 -6.01 2.57 -9.51
N GLN A 11 -6.07 3.56 -8.61
CA GLN A 11 -5.97 4.98 -8.96
C GLN A 11 -4.56 5.34 -9.47
N SER A 12 -3.52 4.79 -8.86
CA SER A 12 -2.13 5.01 -9.27
C SER A 12 -1.76 4.30 -10.56
N ASP A 13 -2.67 3.51 -11.16
CA ASP A 13 -2.43 2.69 -12.37
C ASP A 13 -1.20 1.75 -12.23
N ARG A 14 -0.91 1.28 -11.00
CA ARG A 14 0.22 0.36 -10.73
C ARG A 14 -0.15 -1.12 -10.85
N VAL A 15 -1.39 -1.40 -11.28
CA VAL A 15 -1.91 -2.76 -11.43
C VAL A 15 -1.64 -3.28 -12.85
N ALA A 16 -0.49 -3.93 -13.08
CA ALA A 16 -0.18 -4.60 -14.34
C ALA A 16 -0.76 -6.04 -14.39
N SER A 17 -0.16 -6.95 -13.62
CA SER A 17 -0.57 -8.38 -13.60
C SER A 17 -1.67 -8.71 -12.57
N ARG A 18 -2.14 -7.72 -11.81
CA ARG A 18 -3.07 -7.87 -10.67
C ARG A 18 -2.59 -8.78 -9.52
N LYS A 19 -1.39 -9.35 -9.59
CA LYS A 19 -0.86 -10.22 -8.53
C LYS A 19 -0.79 -9.50 -7.19
N LEU A 20 -0.18 -8.31 -7.14
CA LEU A 20 -0.11 -7.50 -5.93
C LEU A 20 -1.52 -7.18 -5.40
N TYR A 21 -2.42 -6.71 -6.25
CA TYR A 21 -3.80 -6.41 -5.89
C TYR A 21 -4.54 -7.61 -5.28
N GLN A 22 -4.35 -8.81 -5.85
CA GLN A 22 -4.99 -10.05 -5.38
C GLN A 22 -4.35 -10.60 -4.11
N SER A 23 -3.07 -10.33 -3.87
CA SER A 23 -2.33 -10.82 -2.69
C SER A 23 -2.63 -10.06 -1.41
N VAL A 24 -3.19 -8.85 -1.51
CA VAL A 24 -3.49 -7.99 -0.35
C VAL A 24 -4.43 -8.71 0.62
N ARG A 25 -3.90 -9.07 1.79
CA ARG A 25 -4.67 -9.67 2.89
C ARG A 25 -4.36 -8.91 4.17
N THR A 26 -5.36 -8.79 5.02
CA THR A 26 -5.21 -8.21 6.35
C THR A 26 -5.75 -9.17 7.39
N GLN A 27 -5.07 -9.27 8.51
CA GLN A 27 -5.53 -10.03 9.68
C GLN A 27 -5.23 -9.23 10.94
N VAL A 28 -6.05 -9.43 11.96
CA VAL A 28 -5.80 -8.93 13.30
C VAL A 28 -5.27 -10.07 14.13
N VAL A 29 -4.11 -9.87 14.76
CA VAL A 29 -3.49 -10.84 15.63
C VAL A 29 -3.57 -10.31 17.06
N PHE A 30 -4.15 -11.11 17.96
CA PHE A 30 -4.32 -10.77 19.36
C PHE A 30 -3.14 -11.35 20.16
N GLY A 31 -2.34 -10.50 20.77
CA GLY A 31 -1.37 -10.87 21.79
C GLY A 31 -1.97 -10.81 23.20
N LEU A 32 -1.17 -11.14 24.20
CA LEU A 32 -1.61 -11.07 25.62
C LEU A 32 -2.00 -9.65 26.05
N ASN A 33 -1.27 -8.63 25.58
CA ASN A 33 -1.47 -7.21 25.90
C ASN A 33 -1.37 -6.30 24.68
N SER A 34 -1.51 -6.85 23.48
CA SER A 34 -1.38 -6.10 22.23
C SER A 34 -2.33 -6.62 21.16
N TRP A 35 -2.63 -5.77 20.21
CA TRP A 35 -3.30 -6.16 18.97
C TRP A 35 -2.43 -5.67 17.82
N ASP A 36 -2.20 -6.54 16.87
CA ASP A 36 -1.42 -6.22 15.68
C ASP A 36 -2.29 -6.35 14.44
N VAL A 37 -2.31 -5.32 13.61
CA VAL A 37 -2.90 -5.40 12.28
C VAL A 37 -1.79 -5.76 11.29
N GLN A 38 -1.81 -7.00 10.82
CA GLN A 38 -0.84 -7.49 9.86
C GLN A 38 -1.40 -7.42 8.45
N MET A 39 -0.60 -6.87 7.53
CA MET A 39 -0.89 -6.88 6.11
C MET A 39 0.13 -7.76 5.38
N SER A 40 -0.38 -8.74 4.62
CA SER A 40 0.43 -9.62 3.78
C SER A 40 0.29 -9.21 2.32
N LEU A 41 1.41 -9.10 1.63
CA LEU A 41 1.54 -8.62 0.26
C LEU A 41 2.55 -9.49 -0.50
N GLU A 42 2.53 -9.45 -1.84
CA GLU A 42 3.60 -10.02 -2.67
C GLU A 42 4.96 -9.38 -2.36
N ASP A 43 6.03 -10.14 -2.37
CA ASP A 43 7.38 -9.69 -1.96
C ASP A 43 7.90 -8.46 -2.71
N TYR A 44 7.43 -8.27 -3.95
CA TYR A 44 7.85 -7.14 -4.77
C TYR A 44 7.12 -5.82 -4.46
N TRP A 45 6.16 -5.81 -3.51
CA TRP A 45 5.41 -4.60 -3.13
C TRP A 45 6.31 -3.41 -2.81
N LYS A 46 7.48 -3.68 -2.19
CA LYS A 46 8.47 -2.65 -1.82
C LYS A 46 8.97 -1.83 -3.02
N TYR A 47 9.10 -2.47 -4.17
CA TYR A 47 9.55 -1.81 -5.40
C TYR A 47 8.44 -1.03 -6.11
N VAL A 48 7.19 -1.30 -5.79
CA VAL A 48 6.04 -0.53 -6.25
C VAL A 48 5.84 0.69 -5.37
N GLU A 49 5.97 0.51 -4.06
CA GLU A 49 5.73 1.51 -3.03
C GLU A 49 6.82 2.58 -2.98
N ASN A 50 8.09 2.16 -2.99
CA ASN A 50 9.21 3.05 -2.74
C ASN A 50 9.95 3.45 -4.03
N ASP A 51 10.59 4.61 -3.97
CA ASP A 51 11.53 5.04 -4.99
C ASP A 51 12.69 4.05 -5.10
N THR A 52 13.14 3.79 -6.31
CA THR A 52 14.33 2.99 -6.54
C THR A 52 15.48 3.86 -7.01
N ARG A 53 16.69 3.56 -6.53
CA ARG A 53 17.90 4.19 -7.03
C ARG A 53 18.14 3.85 -8.51
N PRO A 54 18.90 4.67 -9.25
CA PRO A 54 19.36 4.32 -10.60
C PRO A 54 19.97 2.93 -10.66
N HIS A 55 19.44 2.06 -11.51
CA HIS A 55 19.92 0.70 -11.73
C HIS A 55 19.49 0.21 -13.11
N TRP A 56 20.22 -0.73 -13.68
CA TRP A 56 19.88 -1.31 -14.97
C TRP A 56 18.92 -2.50 -14.78
N PRO A 57 17.63 -2.38 -15.10
CA PRO A 57 16.69 -3.50 -14.93
C PRO A 57 16.88 -4.56 -16.02
N PRO A 58 16.56 -5.83 -15.76
CA PRO A 58 16.55 -6.89 -16.78
C PRO A 58 15.56 -6.55 -17.90
N ARG A 59 16.06 -6.44 -19.13
CA ARG A 59 15.28 -6.01 -20.31
C ARG A 59 14.13 -6.96 -20.65
N ASP A 60 14.30 -8.25 -20.42
CA ASP A 60 13.26 -9.27 -20.59
C ASP A 60 12.06 -9.04 -19.66
N LYS A 61 12.31 -8.61 -18.42
CA LYS A 61 11.24 -8.24 -17.47
C LYS A 61 10.48 -7.00 -17.90
N ILE A 62 11.19 -5.98 -18.40
CA ILE A 62 10.54 -4.80 -18.97
C ILE A 62 9.74 -5.15 -20.21
N LEU A 63 10.24 -6.03 -21.08
CA LEU A 63 9.52 -6.48 -22.26
C LEU A 63 8.23 -7.24 -21.89
N GLN A 64 8.32 -8.18 -20.93
CA GLN A 64 7.14 -8.87 -20.38
C GLN A 64 6.11 -7.88 -19.79
N TRP A 65 6.59 -6.88 -19.06
CA TRP A 65 5.71 -5.86 -18.49
C TRP A 65 4.99 -5.04 -19.56
N ILE A 66 5.68 -4.63 -20.63
CA ILE A 66 5.08 -3.93 -21.79
C ILE A 66 3.98 -4.76 -22.45
N GLN A 67 4.14 -6.08 -22.51
CA GLN A 67 3.13 -6.99 -23.09
C GLN A 67 1.89 -7.13 -22.20
N ILE A 68 2.06 -7.10 -20.88
CA ILE A 68 0.95 -7.23 -19.92
C ILE A 68 0.20 -5.90 -19.78
N LYS A 69 0.95 -4.80 -19.68
CA LYS A 69 0.42 -3.44 -19.58
C LYS A 69 0.65 -2.74 -20.93
N PRO A 70 -0.37 -2.55 -21.76
CA PRO A 70 -0.21 -1.93 -23.05
C PRO A 70 0.28 -0.48 -22.89
N VAL A 71 1.58 -0.29 -23.11
CA VAL A 71 2.20 1.03 -23.15
C VAL A 71 2.07 1.57 -24.56
N ILE A 72 1.39 2.70 -24.73
CA ILE A 72 1.28 3.39 -26.02
C ILE A 72 2.53 4.28 -26.18
N PRO A 73 3.50 3.88 -27.03
CA PRO A 73 4.70 4.67 -27.23
C PRO A 73 4.39 5.94 -28.05
N ARG A 74 5.04 7.03 -27.69
CA ARG A 74 4.96 8.25 -28.50
C ARG A 74 5.90 8.11 -29.70
N PRO A 75 5.49 8.61 -30.89
CA PRO A 75 6.37 8.67 -32.06
C PRO A 75 7.61 9.51 -31.76
N ASP A 76 8.73 9.17 -32.36
CA ASP A 76 9.94 10.00 -32.33
C ASP A 76 9.78 11.27 -33.18
N ALA A 77 10.81 12.12 -33.21
CA ALA A 77 10.79 13.36 -34.00
C ALA A 77 10.62 13.14 -35.52
N ARG A 78 10.77 11.88 -36.00
CA ARG A 78 10.56 11.47 -37.39
C ARG A 78 9.23 10.77 -37.60
N GLY A 79 8.34 10.75 -36.59
CA GLY A 79 7.05 10.08 -36.63
C GLY A 79 7.12 8.56 -36.51
N LYS A 80 8.28 7.96 -36.19
CA LYS A 80 8.45 6.51 -36.07
C LYS A 80 8.09 6.03 -34.68
N ILE A 81 7.23 5.04 -34.60
CA ILE A 81 6.85 4.36 -33.35
C ILE A 81 7.91 3.30 -33.00
N PRO A 82 8.51 3.31 -31.79
CA PRO A 82 9.48 2.31 -31.38
C PRO A 82 8.86 0.92 -31.25
N THR A 83 9.59 -0.10 -31.66
CA THR A 83 9.20 -1.50 -31.43
C THR A 83 9.23 -1.83 -29.93
N PRO A 84 8.54 -2.89 -29.44
CA PRO A 84 8.57 -3.29 -28.05
C PRO A 84 9.99 -3.49 -27.50
N GLN A 85 10.91 -4.03 -28.32
CA GLN A 85 12.32 -4.22 -27.96
C GLN A 85 13.07 -2.89 -27.81
N GLN A 86 12.83 -1.94 -28.71
CA GLN A 86 13.37 -0.59 -28.61
C GLN A 86 12.79 0.15 -27.42
N LEU A 87 11.47 0.02 -27.16
CA LEU A 87 10.80 0.62 -26.02
C LEU A 87 11.35 0.05 -24.71
N SER A 88 11.54 -1.27 -24.62
CA SER A 88 12.13 -1.87 -23.41
C SER A 88 13.54 -1.34 -23.12
N PHE A 89 14.35 -1.12 -24.15
CA PHE A 89 15.66 -0.49 -24.00
C PHE A 89 15.57 0.96 -23.51
N LEU A 90 14.68 1.76 -24.09
CA LEU A 90 14.48 3.16 -23.69
C LEU A 90 14.04 3.29 -22.25
N ILE A 91 13.08 2.42 -21.82
CA ILE A 91 12.61 2.37 -20.43
C ILE A 91 13.75 1.95 -19.50
N SER A 92 14.49 0.87 -19.85
CA SER A 92 15.62 0.42 -19.04
C SER A 92 16.70 1.49 -18.90
N ARG A 93 17.00 2.25 -19.97
CA ARG A 93 17.93 3.37 -19.93
C ARG A 93 17.42 4.51 -19.01
N LYS A 94 16.12 4.84 -19.05
CA LYS A 94 15.55 5.84 -18.17
C LYS A 94 15.69 5.42 -16.71
N ILE A 95 15.38 4.17 -16.39
CA ILE A 95 15.52 3.61 -15.03
C ILE A 95 16.99 3.61 -14.59
N ALA A 96 17.91 3.27 -15.50
CA ALA A 96 19.34 3.31 -15.22
C ALA A 96 19.87 4.71 -14.91
N THR A 97 19.25 5.74 -15.46
CA THR A 97 19.66 7.14 -15.25
C THR A 97 18.98 7.78 -14.03
N PHE A 98 17.70 7.52 -13.83
CA PHE A 98 16.89 8.25 -12.85
C PHE A 98 16.32 7.38 -11.73
N GLY A 99 16.37 6.05 -11.86
CA GLY A 99 15.60 5.13 -11.01
C GLY A 99 14.12 5.09 -11.40
N THR A 100 13.29 4.62 -10.49
CA THR A 100 11.82 4.65 -10.62
C THR A 100 11.22 5.37 -9.43
N GLU A 101 10.20 6.15 -9.68
CA GLU A 101 9.39 6.78 -8.64
C GLU A 101 8.40 5.77 -8.07
N GLY A 102 8.35 5.66 -6.74
CA GLY A 102 7.40 4.83 -6.01
C GLY A 102 5.97 5.35 -6.12
N SER A 103 5.01 4.51 -5.77
CA SER A 103 3.61 4.94 -5.77
C SER A 103 3.16 5.56 -4.45
N HIS A 104 3.81 5.19 -3.34
CA HIS A 104 3.44 5.60 -1.97
C HIS A 104 1.95 5.33 -1.64
N ASP A 105 1.36 4.31 -2.27
CA ASP A 105 -0.06 3.98 -2.14
C ASP A 105 -0.39 3.47 -0.73
N LEU A 106 0.52 2.69 -0.13
CA LEU A 106 0.35 2.18 1.23
C LEU A 106 0.47 3.30 2.26
N GLU A 107 1.47 4.17 2.11
CA GLU A 107 1.67 5.34 2.97
C GLU A 107 0.42 6.22 2.96
N ARG A 108 -0.08 6.63 1.79
CA ARG A 108 -1.33 7.41 1.67
C ARG A 108 -2.54 6.69 2.27
N THR A 109 -2.63 5.37 2.08
CA THR A 109 -3.72 4.57 2.68
C THR A 109 -3.66 4.63 4.20
N VAL A 110 -2.49 4.45 4.78
CA VAL A 110 -2.30 4.49 6.25
C VAL A 110 -2.64 5.88 6.78
N GLU A 111 -2.07 6.92 6.19
CA GLU A 111 -2.31 8.31 6.59
C GLU A 111 -3.79 8.70 6.52
N GLY A 112 -4.48 8.27 5.46
CA GLY A 112 -5.90 8.58 5.28
C GLY A 112 -6.83 7.82 6.23
N VAL A 113 -6.43 6.65 6.71
CA VAL A 113 -7.28 5.79 7.55
C VAL A 113 -6.97 5.96 9.04
N LEU A 114 -5.72 6.30 9.39
CA LEU A 114 -5.25 6.38 10.77
C LEU A 114 -6.06 7.34 11.65
N PRO A 115 -6.41 8.57 11.24
CA PRO A 115 -7.18 9.50 12.07
C PRO A 115 -8.54 8.93 12.47
N TRP A 116 -9.26 8.31 11.52
CA TRP A 116 -10.54 7.68 11.80
C TRP A 116 -10.41 6.51 12.79
N TYR A 117 -9.39 5.66 12.63
CA TYR A 117 -9.13 4.57 13.58
C TYR A 117 -8.82 5.09 14.98
N MET A 118 -8.04 6.15 15.09
CA MET A 118 -7.71 6.75 16.38
C MET A 118 -8.94 7.33 17.08
N GLU A 119 -9.86 7.92 16.33
CA GLU A 119 -11.12 8.42 16.87
C GLU A 119 -12.00 7.28 17.39
N GLU A 120 -12.24 6.25 16.58
CA GLU A 120 -13.02 5.07 16.96
C GLU A 120 -12.45 4.36 18.20
N LEU A 121 -11.11 4.18 18.24
CA LEU A 121 -10.42 3.59 19.38
C LEU A 121 -10.61 4.44 20.64
N THR A 122 -10.47 5.75 20.53
CA THR A 122 -10.64 6.67 21.64
C THR A 122 -12.06 6.59 22.20
N GLN A 123 -13.08 6.58 21.33
CA GLN A 123 -14.47 6.44 21.74
C GLN A 123 -14.75 5.08 22.43
N ALA A 124 -14.17 3.99 21.92
CA ALA A 124 -14.30 2.67 22.53
C ALA A 124 -13.68 2.65 23.92
N LEU A 125 -12.44 3.15 24.07
CA LEU A 125 -11.77 3.24 25.37
C LEU A 125 -12.51 4.11 26.38
N GLN A 126 -13.10 5.24 25.97
CA GLN A 126 -13.93 6.09 26.83
C GLN A 126 -15.18 5.35 27.33
N LYS A 127 -15.85 4.59 26.46
CA LYS A 127 -17.01 3.77 26.84
C LYS A 127 -16.63 2.70 27.85
N ASP A 128 -15.53 1.99 27.62
CA ASP A 128 -15.05 0.93 28.51
C ASP A 128 -14.65 1.51 29.88
N ALA A 129 -13.91 2.61 29.89
CA ALA A 129 -13.51 3.30 31.12
C ALA A 129 -14.73 3.78 31.92
N THR A 130 -15.71 4.38 31.24
CA THR A 130 -16.96 4.85 31.87
C THR A 130 -17.76 3.69 32.46
N ALA A 131 -17.88 2.59 31.72
CA ALA A 131 -18.57 1.39 32.19
C ALA A 131 -17.86 0.79 33.42
N TYR A 132 -16.52 0.74 33.39
CA TYR A 132 -15.72 0.26 34.52
C TYR A 132 -15.91 1.11 35.76
N VAL A 133 -15.80 2.42 35.66
CA VAL A 133 -16.02 3.35 36.78
C VAL A 133 -17.44 3.24 37.33
N HIS A 134 -18.45 3.17 36.46
CA HIS A 134 -19.84 3.00 36.87
C HIS A 134 -20.05 1.70 37.66
N ASN A 135 -19.41 0.61 37.26
CA ASN A 135 -19.49 -0.66 37.94
C ASN A 135 -18.76 -0.67 39.29
N LEU A 136 -17.75 0.19 39.50
CA LEU A 136 -17.05 0.32 40.77
C LEU A 136 -17.79 1.20 41.79
N MET A 137 -18.61 2.17 41.35
CA MET A 137 -19.32 3.12 42.22
C MET A 137 -20.15 2.45 43.32
N PRO A 138 -20.92 1.35 43.10
CA PRO A 138 -21.67 0.67 44.14
C PRO A 138 -20.80 0.03 45.22
N TRP A 139 -19.55 -0.32 44.94
CA TRP A 139 -18.60 -0.89 45.87
C TRP A 139 -17.98 0.19 46.78
N ILE A 140 -17.68 1.35 46.20
CA ILE A 140 -17.13 2.50 46.94
C ILE A 140 -18.16 3.01 47.97
N GLN A 141 -19.45 3.07 47.61
CA GLN A 141 -20.51 3.50 48.51
C GLN A 141 -20.79 2.53 49.66
N ARG A 142 -20.55 1.22 49.45
CA ARG A 142 -20.74 0.19 50.50
C ARG A 142 -19.55 0.09 51.49
N GLY A 143 -18.35 0.51 51.08
CA GLY A 143 -17.16 0.47 51.92
C GLY A 143 -17.01 1.69 52.89
N SER A 144 -17.97 2.63 52.84
CA SER A 144 -17.96 3.89 53.61
C SER A 144 -18.89 3.88 54.85
N LYS A 145 -19.28 2.68 55.30
CA LYS A 145 -20.07 2.52 56.56
C LYS A 145 -19.24 1.82 57.62
#